data_4943cdd0f9019d4fcd500bb64cc11fcc
#
_entry.id   4943cdd0f9019d4fcd500bb64cc11fcc
#
_cell.length_a   1.000
_cell.length_b   1.000
_cell.length_c   1.000
_cell.angle_alpha   90.00
_cell.angle_beta   90.00
_cell.angle_gamma   90.00
#
_symmetry.space_group_name_H-M   'P 1'
#
loop_
_entity.id
_entity.type
_entity.pdbx_description
1 polymer ?
#
loop_
_entity_poly.entity_id
_entity_poly.type
_entity_poly.pdbx_seq_one_letter_code
_entity_poly.pdbx_strand_id
1 'polypeptide(L)'
;MMDAFFKRLGKKAGETYNKSRWLYDSLLGTEEERIASEYKLGRQMAKEVTAECEWVEIEFIDVLYKRLAAWINTPHRFTCRVIRSSEVNAFVLPGGYIFLTDAIVNYCERNEDELAFIIAHEMAHVVKGHAFNRMVTEHSIQVISKWLRAGGLLQATAKQATLKFLKTQYSRDNEHEADDFGIRLAMAAGYDPKGAIRMFERLKALGESDIPEYFSTHPSFDSRIAQIKEAALRVRPR
;
A
#
# COMPACT_ATOMS: atom_id res chain seq x y z
N MET A 1 30.84 15.15 13.87
CA MET A 1 29.69 16.04 14.18
C MET A 1 28.40 15.63 13.42
N MET A 2 28.50 15.15 12.19
CA MET A 2 27.33 14.67 11.41
C MET A 2 26.67 13.39 11.98
N ASP A 3 27.47 12.45 12.50
CA ASP A 3 26.94 11.19 13.09
C ASP A 3 26.02 11.39 14.31
N ALA A 4 26.27 12.42 15.12
CA ALA A 4 25.42 12.73 16.27
C ALA A 4 24.07 13.36 15.86
N PHE A 5 24.04 14.06 14.72
CA PHE A 5 22.83 14.65 14.16
C PHE A 5 21.88 13.56 13.62
N PHE A 6 22.42 12.61 12.84
CA PHE A 6 21.64 11.50 12.29
C PHE A 6 21.16 10.51 13.37
N LYS A 7 21.98 10.24 14.41
CA LYS A 7 21.55 9.46 15.58
C LYS A 7 20.42 10.17 16.38
N ARG A 8 20.43 11.49 16.46
CA ARG A 8 19.37 12.27 17.09
C ARG A 8 18.08 12.28 16.26
N LEU A 9 18.17 12.36 14.93
CA LEU A 9 17.00 12.24 14.04
C LEU A 9 16.38 10.84 14.10
N GLY A 10 17.18 9.78 14.06
CA GLY A 10 16.71 8.40 14.19
C GLY A 10 16.07 8.13 15.56
N LYS A 11 16.62 8.68 16.63
CA LYS A 11 16.06 8.57 17.97
C LYS A 11 14.72 9.32 18.12
N LYS A 12 14.62 10.52 17.51
CA LYS A 12 13.36 11.30 17.48
C LYS A 12 12.27 10.63 16.65
N ALA A 13 12.62 10.03 15.51
CA ALA A 13 11.70 9.25 14.70
C ALA A 13 11.22 8.00 15.44
N GLY A 14 12.12 7.26 16.11
CA GLY A 14 11.77 6.10 16.93
C GLY A 14 10.91 6.46 18.16
N GLU A 15 11.18 7.58 18.80
CA GLU A 15 10.36 8.06 19.94
C GLU A 15 8.97 8.52 19.49
N THR A 16 8.84 9.12 18.32
CA THR A 16 7.55 9.51 17.71
C THR A 16 6.76 8.27 17.26
N TYR A 17 7.44 7.28 16.69
CA TYR A 17 6.84 6.00 16.31
C TYR A 17 6.33 5.23 17.54
N ASN A 18 7.13 5.11 18.59
CA ASN A 18 6.71 4.45 19.84
C ASN A 18 5.60 5.20 20.58
N LYS A 19 5.61 6.54 20.55
CA LYS A 19 4.53 7.37 21.11
C LYS A 19 3.22 7.22 20.32
N SER A 20 3.29 7.18 19.00
CA SER A 20 2.09 6.96 18.20
C SER A 20 1.54 5.55 18.42
N ARG A 21 2.38 4.52 18.47
CA ARG A 21 1.96 3.13 18.73
C ARG A 21 1.29 3.00 20.11
N TRP A 22 1.86 3.57 21.17
CA TRP A 22 1.24 3.55 22.49
C TRP A 22 -0.11 4.31 22.53
N LEU A 23 -0.22 5.44 21.81
CA LEU A 23 -1.49 6.15 21.64
C LEU A 23 -2.52 5.33 20.86
N TYR A 24 -2.06 4.56 19.86
CA TYR A 24 -2.90 3.63 19.10
C TYR A 24 -3.47 2.53 19.99
N ASP A 25 -2.60 1.85 20.73
CA ASP A 25 -2.98 0.75 21.62
C ASP A 25 -3.90 1.25 22.74
N SER A 26 -3.71 2.50 23.21
CA SER A 26 -4.54 3.12 24.25
C SER A 26 -5.92 3.59 23.76
N LEU A 27 -6.05 3.97 22.47
CA LEU A 27 -7.27 4.58 21.94
C LEU A 27 -8.08 3.62 21.04
N LEU A 28 -7.45 2.62 20.46
CA LEU A 28 -8.06 1.68 19.52
C LEU A 28 -8.21 0.26 20.10
N GLY A 29 -7.75 0.02 21.34
CA GLY A 29 -7.92 -1.23 22.03
C GLY A 29 -7.02 -2.36 21.50
N THR A 30 -7.56 -3.58 21.45
CA THR A 30 -6.85 -4.77 20.99
C THR A 30 -6.53 -4.71 19.48
N GLU A 31 -5.64 -5.59 19.02
CA GLU A 31 -5.34 -5.73 17.59
C GLU A 31 -6.59 -6.01 16.76
N GLU A 32 -7.51 -6.82 17.29
CA GLU A 32 -8.79 -7.13 16.64
C GLU A 32 -9.66 -5.89 16.48
N GLU A 33 -9.74 -5.05 17.51
CA GLU A 33 -10.51 -3.79 17.48
C GLU A 33 -9.89 -2.79 16.49
N ARG A 34 -8.55 -2.74 16.41
CA ARG A 34 -7.83 -1.93 15.44
C ARG A 34 -8.15 -2.37 14.02
N ILE A 35 -8.06 -3.67 13.73
CA ILE A 35 -8.36 -4.23 12.41
C ILE A 35 -9.82 -3.98 12.03
N ALA A 36 -10.75 -4.14 12.97
CA ALA A 36 -12.16 -3.82 12.74
C ALA A 36 -12.37 -2.34 12.40
N SER A 37 -11.58 -1.45 13.04
CA SER A 37 -11.59 -0.01 12.78
C SER A 37 -11.02 0.33 11.40
N GLU A 38 -9.93 -0.32 11.00
CA GLU A 38 -9.36 -0.21 9.65
C GLU A 38 -10.37 -0.62 8.57
N TYR A 39 -11.06 -1.75 8.78
CA TYR A 39 -12.12 -2.21 7.90
C TYR A 39 -13.26 -1.20 7.75
N LYS A 40 -13.71 -0.63 8.85
CA LYS A 40 -14.82 0.30 8.86
C LYS A 40 -14.47 1.59 8.10
N LEU A 41 -13.28 2.12 8.32
CA LEU A 41 -12.78 3.30 7.61
C LEU A 41 -12.58 3.02 6.14
N GLY A 42 -11.81 1.98 5.82
CA GLY A 42 -11.50 1.62 4.43
C GLY A 42 -12.74 1.28 3.62
N ARG A 43 -13.74 0.63 4.21
CA ARG A 43 -15.02 0.35 3.54
C ARG A 43 -15.75 1.61 3.13
N GLN A 44 -15.71 2.66 3.96
CA GLN A 44 -16.35 3.93 3.61
C GLN A 44 -15.58 4.66 2.51
N MET A 45 -14.24 4.71 2.62
CA MET A 45 -13.39 5.27 1.57
C MET A 45 -13.55 4.51 0.24
N ALA A 46 -13.60 3.18 0.30
CA ALA A 46 -13.82 2.34 -0.89
C ALA A 46 -15.17 2.62 -1.57
N LYS A 47 -16.22 2.91 -0.80
CA LYS A 47 -17.51 3.33 -1.36
C LYS A 47 -17.40 4.66 -2.12
N GLU A 48 -16.65 5.62 -1.61
CA GLU A 48 -16.42 6.89 -2.31
C GLU A 48 -15.68 6.68 -3.64
N VAL A 49 -14.64 5.85 -3.64
CA VAL A 49 -13.92 5.48 -4.87
C VAL A 49 -14.88 4.83 -5.87
N THR A 50 -15.66 3.86 -5.44
CA THR A 50 -16.55 3.11 -6.33
C THR A 50 -17.80 3.89 -6.77
N ALA A 51 -18.16 4.96 -6.09
CA ALA A 51 -19.25 5.85 -6.51
C ALA A 51 -18.80 6.80 -7.64
N GLU A 52 -17.51 7.08 -7.75
CA GLU A 52 -16.96 8.04 -8.72
C GLU A 52 -16.31 7.34 -9.93
N CYS A 53 -16.05 6.03 -9.86
CA CYS A 53 -15.33 5.28 -10.88
C CYS A 53 -16.15 4.15 -11.48
N GLU A 54 -16.06 3.98 -12.79
CA GLU A 54 -16.57 2.79 -13.48
C GLU A 54 -15.69 1.58 -13.19
N TRP A 55 -16.31 0.42 -13.01
CA TRP A 55 -15.61 -0.84 -12.75
C TRP A 55 -15.26 -1.54 -14.04
N VAL A 56 -14.07 -2.15 -14.04
CA VAL A 56 -13.61 -3.00 -15.14
C VAL A 56 -13.42 -4.41 -14.58
N GLU A 57 -14.16 -5.37 -15.12
CA GLU A 57 -14.00 -6.77 -14.73
C GLU A 57 -12.85 -7.39 -15.50
N ILE A 58 -11.82 -7.85 -14.77
CA ILE A 58 -10.63 -8.51 -15.33
C ILE A 58 -10.38 -9.78 -14.53
N GLU A 59 -10.88 -10.89 -15.01
CA GLU A 59 -10.93 -12.18 -14.30
C GLU A 59 -9.57 -12.64 -13.75
N PHE A 60 -8.48 -12.51 -14.51
CA PHE A 60 -7.17 -12.96 -14.05
C PHE A 60 -6.65 -12.16 -12.83
N ILE A 61 -7.04 -10.90 -12.66
CA ILE A 61 -6.70 -10.11 -11.45
C ILE A 61 -7.32 -10.72 -10.19
N ASP A 62 -8.53 -11.22 -10.32
CA ASP A 62 -9.23 -11.93 -9.23
C ASP A 62 -8.49 -13.20 -8.81
N VAL A 63 -8.03 -13.98 -9.79
CA VAL A 63 -7.23 -15.19 -9.54
C VAL A 63 -5.91 -14.81 -8.89
N LEU A 64 -5.24 -13.77 -9.40
CA LEU A 64 -3.93 -13.32 -8.96
C LEU A 64 -3.94 -12.87 -7.49
N TYR A 65 -4.83 -11.95 -7.11
CA TYR A 65 -4.84 -11.46 -5.72
C TYR A 65 -5.27 -12.54 -4.72
N LYS A 66 -6.21 -13.43 -5.08
CA LYS A 66 -6.61 -14.57 -4.24
C LYS A 66 -5.45 -15.53 -4.00
N ARG A 67 -4.66 -15.80 -5.05
CA ARG A 67 -3.46 -16.63 -4.96
C ARG A 67 -2.42 -16.01 -4.03
N LEU A 68 -2.17 -14.71 -4.12
CA LEU A 68 -1.28 -13.99 -3.21
C LEU A 68 -1.80 -14.03 -1.77
N ALA A 69 -3.09 -13.73 -1.56
CA ALA A 69 -3.71 -13.71 -0.24
C ALA A 69 -3.65 -15.06 0.48
N ALA A 70 -3.65 -16.17 -0.26
CA ALA A 70 -3.53 -17.52 0.31
C ALA A 70 -2.17 -17.80 0.96
N TRP A 71 -1.14 -17.01 0.66
CA TRP A 71 0.21 -17.13 1.22
C TRP A 71 0.48 -16.18 2.40
N ILE A 72 -0.50 -15.34 2.76
CA ILE A 72 -0.34 -14.40 3.87
C ILE A 72 -1.07 -14.92 5.11
N ASN A 73 -0.32 -15.15 6.18
CA ASN A 73 -0.92 -15.40 7.48
C ASN A 73 -1.20 -14.07 8.19
N THR A 74 -2.39 -13.54 8.01
CA THR A 74 -2.83 -12.25 8.57
C THR A 74 -4.32 -12.30 8.87
N PRO A 75 -4.80 -11.60 9.91
CA PRO A 75 -6.23 -11.40 10.12
C PRO A 75 -6.89 -10.47 9.09
N HIS A 76 -6.11 -9.72 8.30
CA HIS A 76 -6.64 -8.87 7.24
C HIS A 76 -7.25 -9.68 6.10
N ARG A 77 -8.34 -9.16 5.55
CA ARG A 77 -8.96 -9.70 4.33
C ARG A 77 -8.72 -8.72 3.19
N PHE A 78 -8.41 -9.24 2.03
CA PHE A 78 -8.15 -8.42 0.86
C PHE A 78 -9.26 -8.49 -0.15
N THR A 79 -9.52 -7.36 -0.80
CA THR A 79 -10.30 -7.27 -2.04
C THR A 79 -9.47 -6.49 -3.04
N CYS A 80 -9.47 -6.92 -4.29
CA CYS A 80 -8.80 -6.21 -5.36
C CYS A 80 -9.82 -5.92 -6.46
N ARG A 81 -9.84 -4.68 -6.93
CA ARG A 81 -10.77 -4.23 -7.98
C ARG A 81 -10.05 -3.40 -9.01
N VAL A 82 -10.47 -3.55 -10.27
CA VAL A 82 -9.99 -2.67 -11.32
C VAL A 82 -11.03 -1.60 -11.58
N ILE A 83 -10.57 -0.36 -11.66
CA ILE A 83 -11.37 0.83 -11.98
C ILE A 83 -10.88 1.45 -13.29
N ARG A 84 -11.80 2.03 -14.05
CA ARG A 84 -11.45 2.75 -15.29
C ARG A 84 -10.81 4.08 -14.95
N SER A 85 -9.60 4.29 -15.44
CA SER A 85 -8.86 5.55 -15.33
C SER A 85 -7.74 5.61 -16.34
N SER A 86 -7.49 6.77 -16.93
CA SER A 86 -6.31 7.01 -17.77
C SER A 86 -5.01 7.14 -16.98
N GLU A 87 -5.09 7.33 -15.67
CA GLU A 87 -3.92 7.41 -14.79
C GLU A 87 -3.36 6.00 -14.50
N VAL A 88 -2.07 5.80 -14.74
CA VAL A 88 -1.37 4.56 -14.39
C VAL A 88 -1.16 4.52 -12.88
N ASN A 89 -2.08 3.90 -12.14
CA ASN A 89 -2.09 3.94 -10.69
C ASN A 89 -2.59 2.63 -10.04
N ALA A 90 -2.08 2.36 -8.83
CA ALA A 90 -2.58 1.36 -7.90
C ALA A 90 -2.50 1.93 -6.49
N PHE A 91 -3.41 1.53 -5.62
CA PHE A 91 -3.39 1.97 -4.22
C PHE A 91 -4.20 1.02 -3.34
N VAL A 92 -3.89 1.04 -2.05
CA VAL A 92 -4.67 0.32 -1.05
C VAL A 92 -5.19 1.28 0.01
N LEU A 93 -6.45 1.10 0.38
CA LEU A 93 -7.06 1.77 1.52
C LEU A 93 -6.94 0.92 2.79
N PRO A 94 -7.02 1.52 3.99
CA PRO A 94 -7.02 0.77 5.24
C PRO A 94 -7.98 -0.43 5.19
N GLY A 95 -7.65 -1.53 5.85
CA GLY A 95 -8.48 -2.73 5.89
C GLY A 95 -8.41 -3.64 4.65
N GLY A 96 -7.51 -3.35 3.67
CA GLY A 96 -7.21 -4.27 2.57
C GLY A 96 -8.04 -4.10 1.30
N TYR A 97 -8.58 -2.91 1.05
CA TYR A 97 -9.27 -2.57 -0.20
C TYR A 97 -8.27 -2.08 -1.24
N ILE A 98 -7.84 -2.96 -2.13
CA ILE A 98 -6.87 -2.68 -3.20
C ILE A 98 -7.61 -2.26 -4.46
N PHE A 99 -7.11 -1.23 -5.11
CA PHE A 99 -7.58 -0.74 -6.40
C PHE A 99 -6.43 -0.67 -7.39
N LEU A 100 -6.67 -1.16 -8.59
CA LEU A 100 -5.83 -0.99 -9.76
C LEU A 100 -6.61 -0.16 -10.78
N THR A 101 -5.94 0.68 -11.53
CA THR A 101 -6.55 1.27 -12.73
C THR A 101 -6.39 0.32 -13.92
N ASP A 102 -7.29 0.37 -14.89
CA ASP A 102 -7.11 -0.35 -16.15
C ASP A 102 -5.85 0.13 -16.91
N ALA A 103 -5.45 1.39 -16.70
CA ALA A 103 -4.22 1.93 -17.25
C ALA A 103 -2.96 1.25 -16.68
N ILE A 104 -2.87 0.91 -15.37
CA ILE A 104 -1.70 0.20 -14.83
C ILE A 104 -1.67 -1.25 -15.32
N VAL A 105 -2.83 -1.87 -15.47
CA VAL A 105 -2.92 -3.24 -16.03
C VAL A 105 -2.39 -3.26 -17.48
N ASN A 106 -2.76 -2.25 -18.27
CA ASN A 106 -2.28 -2.09 -19.63
C ASN A 106 -0.80 -1.68 -19.68
N TYR A 107 -0.34 -0.81 -18.77
CA TYR A 107 1.06 -0.42 -18.65
C TYR A 107 1.98 -1.61 -18.37
N CYS A 108 1.53 -2.54 -17.56
CA CYS A 108 2.21 -3.82 -17.31
C CYS A 108 1.97 -4.84 -18.44
N GLU A 109 1.38 -4.45 -19.57
CA GLU A 109 1.09 -5.35 -20.70
C GLU A 109 0.35 -6.63 -20.27
N ARG A 110 -0.46 -6.54 -19.21
CA ARG A 110 -1.17 -7.66 -18.56
C ARG A 110 -0.23 -8.76 -18.04
N ASN A 111 1.04 -8.44 -17.80
CA ASN A 111 2.03 -9.37 -17.28
C ASN A 111 1.71 -9.71 -15.81
N GLU A 112 1.43 -10.98 -15.55
CA GLU A 112 1.01 -11.42 -14.21
C GLU A 112 2.11 -11.25 -13.16
N ASP A 113 3.38 -11.41 -13.49
CA ASP A 113 4.48 -11.28 -12.54
C ASP A 113 4.64 -9.82 -12.07
N GLU A 114 4.47 -8.84 -12.98
CA GLU A 114 4.52 -7.42 -12.66
C GLU A 114 3.34 -7.02 -11.79
N LEU A 115 2.12 -7.44 -12.18
CA LEU A 115 0.89 -7.15 -11.45
C LEU A 115 0.84 -7.86 -10.10
N ALA A 116 1.37 -9.08 -10.01
CA ALA A 116 1.51 -9.79 -8.74
C ALA A 116 2.40 -9.03 -7.76
N PHE A 117 3.53 -8.49 -8.23
CA PHE A 117 4.38 -7.66 -7.38
C PHE A 117 3.65 -6.39 -6.90
N ILE A 118 2.97 -5.67 -7.80
CA ILE A 118 2.21 -4.46 -7.44
C ILE A 118 1.16 -4.79 -6.37
N ILE A 119 0.35 -5.82 -6.59
CA ILE A 119 -0.69 -6.21 -5.63
C ILE A 119 -0.09 -6.68 -4.30
N ALA A 120 1.01 -7.44 -4.33
CA ALA A 120 1.70 -7.91 -3.14
C ALA A 120 2.32 -6.75 -2.34
N HIS A 121 2.82 -5.72 -3.03
CA HIS A 121 3.31 -4.48 -2.42
C HIS A 121 2.18 -3.72 -1.73
N GLU A 122 1.02 -3.58 -2.36
CA GLU A 122 -0.16 -2.96 -1.73
C GLU A 122 -0.66 -3.78 -0.53
N MET A 123 -0.64 -5.12 -0.60
CA MET A 123 -0.95 -5.99 0.54
C MET A 123 0.03 -5.76 1.70
N ALA A 124 1.32 -5.54 1.41
CA ALA A 124 2.32 -5.26 2.42
C ALA A 124 2.02 -3.97 3.20
N HIS A 125 1.57 -2.91 2.54
CA HIS A 125 1.18 -1.66 3.21
C HIS A 125 0.05 -1.87 4.23
N VAL A 126 -0.83 -2.83 4.01
CA VAL A 126 -1.88 -3.19 4.99
C VAL A 126 -1.29 -4.01 6.12
N VAL A 127 -0.60 -5.12 5.81
CA VAL A 127 -0.05 -6.05 6.80
C VAL A 127 0.93 -5.35 7.75
N LYS A 128 1.70 -4.40 7.23
CA LYS A 128 2.65 -3.58 8.00
C LYS A 128 1.99 -2.38 8.71
N GLY A 129 0.70 -2.17 8.50
CA GLY A 129 -0.05 -1.06 9.09
C GLY A 129 0.25 0.31 8.49
N HIS A 130 0.99 0.36 7.37
CA HIS A 130 1.37 1.63 6.72
C HIS A 130 0.15 2.43 6.27
N ALA A 131 -0.84 1.76 5.66
CA ALA A 131 -2.05 2.41 5.18
C ALA A 131 -2.85 3.08 6.32
N PHE A 132 -2.98 2.40 7.45
CA PHE A 132 -3.66 2.97 8.61
C PHE A 132 -2.83 4.07 9.28
N ASN A 133 -1.53 3.87 9.45
CA ASN A 133 -0.63 4.87 10.03
C ASN A 133 -0.63 6.16 9.20
N ARG A 134 -0.62 6.07 7.86
CA ARG A 134 -0.76 7.21 6.95
C ARG A 134 -2.07 7.96 7.20
N MET A 135 -3.18 7.25 7.32
CA MET A 135 -4.49 7.85 7.61
C MET A 135 -4.49 8.62 8.93
N VAL A 136 -3.85 8.07 9.97
CA VAL A 136 -3.78 8.72 11.29
C VAL A 136 -2.84 9.92 11.28
N THR A 137 -1.73 9.85 10.55
CA THR A 137 -0.82 10.99 10.41
C THR A 137 -1.53 12.17 9.73
N GLU A 138 -2.34 11.89 8.70
CA GLU A 138 -3.07 12.90 7.94
C GLU A 138 -4.23 13.55 8.71
N HIS A 139 -4.91 12.82 9.57
CA HIS A 139 -6.16 13.26 10.18
C HIS A 139 -6.12 13.38 11.72
N SER A 140 -5.00 13.10 12.33
CA SER A 140 -4.82 12.90 13.77
C SER A 140 -5.69 11.77 14.36
N ILE A 141 -5.17 11.13 15.41
CA ILE A 141 -5.85 10.00 16.05
C ILE A 141 -7.17 10.39 16.72
N GLN A 142 -7.27 11.63 17.23
CA GLN A 142 -8.49 12.14 17.86
C GLN A 142 -9.63 12.25 16.85
N VAL A 143 -9.34 12.71 15.63
CA VAL A 143 -10.32 12.81 14.56
C VAL A 143 -10.76 11.42 14.12
N ILE A 144 -9.83 10.49 13.90
CA ILE A 144 -10.13 9.09 13.56
C ILE A 144 -11.00 8.43 14.63
N SER A 145 -10.64 8.58 15.91
CA SER A 145 -11.42 8.03 17.03
C SER A 145 -12.83 8.62 17.11
N LYS A 146 -12.99 9.91 16.79
CA LYS A 146 -14.31 10.56 16.72
C LYS A 146 -15.15 9.96 15.59
N TRP A 147 -14.59 9.76 14.41
CA TRP A 147 -15.27 9.13 13.29
C TRP A 147 -15.72 7.71 13.62
N LEU A 148 -14.85 6.91 14.22
CA LEU A 148 -15.16 5.53 14.62
C LEU A 148 -16.29 5.45 15.63
N ARG A 149 -16.29 6.35 16.65
CA ARG A 149 -17.37 6.43 17.65
C ARG A 149 -18.70 6.90 17.05
N ALA A 150 -18.67 7.78 16.06
CA ALA A 150 -19.87 8.25 15.34
C ALA A 150 -20.45 7.23 14.36
N GLY A 151 -19.91 6.01 14.32
CA GLY A 151 -20.38 4.99 13.38
C GLY A 151 -19.66 5.01 12.04
N GLY A 152 -18.68 5.90 11.84
CA GLY A 152 -17.85 6.07 10.65
C GLY A 152 -17.80 7.50 10.15
N LEU A 153 -17.25 7.68 8.95
CA LEU A 153 -17.16 8.96 8.27
C LEU A 153 -18.55 9.39 7.76
N LEU A 154 -18.92 10.65 7.94
CA LEU A 154 -20.00 11.23 7.17
C LEU A 154 -19.59 11.33 5.70
N GLN A 155 -20.51 11.18 4.75
CA GLN A 155 -20.21 11.09 3.32
C GLN A 155 -19.29 12.23 2.80
N ALA A 156 -19.62 13.49 3.11
CA ALA A 156 -18.80 14.63 2.70
C ALA A 156 -17.36 14.57 3.27
N THR A 157 -17.20 14.08 4.49
CA THR A 157 -15.90 13.92 5.16
C THR A 157 -15.13 12.73 4.58
N ALA A 158 -15.83 11.65 4.20
CA ALA A 158 -15.23 10.46 3.60
C ALA A 158 -14.56 10.80 2.27
N LYS A 159 -15.23 11.55 1.40
CA LYS A 159 -14.68 12.00 0.12
C LYS A 159 -13.39 12.81 0.29
N GLN A 160 -13.41 13.82 1.16
CA GLN A 160 -12.21 14.64 1.43
C GLN A 160 -11.07 13.82 2.03
N ALA A 161 -11.37 12.94 2.98
CA ALA A 161 -10.39 12.07 3.60
C ALA A 161 -9.75 11.11 2.59
N THR A 162 -10.55 10.53 1.70
CA THR A 162 -10.07 9.65 0.62
C THR A 162 -9.16 10.40 -0.35
N LEU A 163 -9.59 11.56 -0.85
CA LEU A 163 -8.80 12.37 -1.78
C LEU A 163 -7.47 12.82 -1.15
N LYS A 164 -7.47 13.23 0.11
CA LYS A 164 -6.26 13.60 0.82
C LYS A 164 -5.34 12.39 0.99
N PHE A 165 -5.89 11.24 1.41
CA PHE A 165 -5.14 10.01 1.58
C PHE A 165 -4.46 9.58 0.28
N LEU A 166 -5.15 9.60 -0.86
CA LEU A 166 -4.59 9.18 -2.15
C LEU A 166 -3.43 10.08 -2.64
N LYS A 167 -3.39 11.34 -2.22
CA LYS A 167 -2.32 12.29 -2.59
C LYS A 167 -1.07 12.21 -1.70
N THR A 168 -1.11 11.45 -0.61
CA THR A 168 0.00 11.38 0.34
C THR A 168 0.97 10.27 -0.05
N GLN A 169 2.27 10.56 0.04
CA GLN A 169 3.33 9.58 -0.22
C GLN A 169 3.63 8.75 1.02
N TYR A 170 4.08 7.52 0.83
CA TYR A 170 4.70 6.72 1.88
C TYR A 170 6.14 7.18 2.16
N SER A 171 6.64 6.90 3.35
CA SER A 171 8.05 7.12 3.66
C SER A 171 8.93 6.10 2.92
N ARG A 172 10.21 6.45 2.70
CA ARG A 172 11.17 5.51 2.07
C ARG A 172 11.28 4.19 2.82
N ASP A 173 11.26 4.23 4.15
CA ASP A 173 11.34 3.04 4.99
C ASP A 173 10.09 2.15 4.78
N ASN A 174 8.90 2.75 4.68
CA ASN A 174 7.67 2.02 4.38
C ASN A 174 7.72 1.36 3.00
N GLU A 175 8.26 2.07 2.00
CA GLU A 175 8.45 1.52 0.65
C GLU A 175 9.40 0.33 0.66
N HIS A 176 10.53 0.44 1.36
CA HIS A 176 11.50 -0.65 1.48
C HIS A 176 10.92 -1.88 2.20
N GLU A 177 10.12 -1.68 3.26
CA GLU A 177 9.42 -2.78 3.92
C GLU A 177 8.37 -3.43 3.01
N ALA A 178 7.63 -2.61 2.25
CA ALA A 178 6.60 -3.10 1.33
C ALA A 178 7.22 -3.86 0.15
N ASP A 179 8.36 -3.40 -0.39
CA ASP A 179 9.09 -4.09 -1.45
C ASP A 179 9.64 -5.45 -0.99
N ASP A 180 10.30 -5.50 0.18
CA ASP A 180 10.86 -6.75 0.70
C ASP A 180 9.75 -7.78 0.98
N PHE A 181 8.64 -7.35 1.57
CA PHE A 181 7.50 -8.23 1.79
C PHE A 181 6.83 -8.63 0.48
N GLY A 182 6.57 -7.66 -0.41
CA GLY A 182 5.86 -7.86 -1.67
C GLY A 182 6.59 -8.84 -2.59
N ILE A 183 7.91 -8.68 -2.75
CA ILE A 183 8.69 -9.59 -3.61
C ILE A 183 8.71 -11.03 -3.04
N ARG A 184 8.86 -11.20 -1.73
CA ARG A 184 8.80 -12.52 -1.09
C ARG A 184 7.44 -13.16 -1.22
N LEU A 185 6.37 -12.39 -1.08
CA LEU A 185 5.01 -12.88 -1.24
C LEU A 185 4.75 -13.32 -2.68
N ALA A 186 5.12 -12.50 -3.67
CA ALA A 186 4.97 -12.83 -5.08
C ALA A 186 5.72 -14.13 -5.42
N MET A 187 6.97 -14.26 -4.97
CA MET A 187 7.76 -15.48 -5.17
C MET A 187 7.15 -16.70 -4.46
N ALA A 188 6.67 -16.57 -3.23
CA ALA A 188 6.00 -17.64 -2.51
C ALA A 188 4.74 -18.11 -3.25
N ALA A 189 4.01 -17.19 -3.86
CA ALA A 189 2.84 -17.49 -4.69
C ALA A 189 3.22 -18.02 -6.10
N GLY A 190 4.51 -18.14 -6.42
CA GLY A 190 5.01 -18.74 -7.66
C GLY A 190 5.17 -17.78 -8.84
N TYR A 191 5.25 -16.47 -8.58
CA TYR A 191 5.52 -15.44 -9.59
C TYR A 191 7.03 -15.16 -9.70
N ASP A 192 7.48 -14.80 -10.91
CA ASP A 192 8.90 -14.50 -11.19
C ASP A 192 9.26 -13.10 -10.69
N PRO A 193 10.25 -12.96 -9.77
CA PRO A 193 10.72 -11.66 -9.29
C PRO A 193 11.29 -10.77 -10.39
N LYS A 194 11.68 -11.34 -11.53
CA LYS A 194 12.10 -10.57 -12.71
C LYS A 194 11.00 -9.66 -13.25
N GLY A 195 9.71 -9.96 -13.00
CA GLY A 195 8.60 -9.08 -13.32
C GLY A 195 8.78 -7.70 -12.65
N ALA A 196 8.95 -7.68 -11.33
CA ALA A 196 9.21 -6.44 -10.60
C ALA A 196 10.43 -5.69 -11.14
N ILE A 197 11.52 -6.40 -11.42
CA ILE A 197 12.75 -5.79 -11.94
C ILE A 197 12.50 -5.14 -13.31
N ARG A 198 11.84 -5.84 -14.24
CA ARG A 198 11.49 -5.29 -15.57
C ARG A 198 10.64 -4.04 -15.47
N MET A 199 9.64 -4.07 -14.60
CA MET A 199 8.75 -2.93 -14.36
C MET A 199 9.54 -1.70 -13.91
N PHE A 200 10.41 -1.83 -12.92
CA PHE A 200 11.24 -0.72 -12.43
C PHE A 200 12.27 -0.25 -13.45
N GLU A 201 12.88 -1.16 -14.24
CA GLU A 201 13.83 -0.79 -15.29
C GLU A 201 13.12 -0.02 -16.42
N ARG A 202 11.90 -0.41 -16.77
CA ARG A 202 11.06 0.34 -17.72
C ARG A 202 10.74 1.74 -17.20
N LEU A 203 10.43 1.89 -15.91
CA LEU A 203 10.20 3.19 -15.28
C LEU A 203 11.43 4.08 -15.29
N LYS A 204 12.59 3.51 -14.99
CA LYS A 204 13.84 4.26 -15.00
C LYS A 204 14.20 4.79 -16.40
N ALA A 205 13.72 4.15 -17.45
CA ALA A 205 13.92 4.59 -18.83
C ALA A 205 13.01 5.78 -19.21
N LEU A 206 11.97 6.09 -18.42
CA LEU A 206 11.13 7.27 -18.61
C LEU A 206 11.84 8.52 -18.07
N GLY A 207 11.59 9.69 -18.68
CA GLY A 207 12.02 10.97 -18.12
C GLY A 207 11.24 11.30 -16.85
N GLU A 208 11.78 12.21 -16.01
CA GLU A 208 11.13 12.61 -14.74
C GLU A 208 9.71 13.15 -14.93
N SER A 209 9.41 13.77 -16.08
CA SER A 209 8.08 14.30 -16.45
C SER A 209 7.06 13.20 -16.78
N ASP A 210 7.52 12.01 -17.11
CA ASP A 210 6.68 10.93 -17.65
C ASP A 210 6.46 9.79 -16.62
N ILE A 211 6.87 10.03 -15.38
CA ILE A 211 6.71 9.05 -14.29
C ILE A 211 5.22 8.90 -13.95
N PRO A 212 4.63 7.70 -14.09
CA PRO A 212 3.23 7.46 -13.73
C PRO A 212 2.88 7.79 -12.27
N GLU A 213 1.63 8.17 -12.01
CA GLU A 213 1.14 8.59 -10.69
C GLU A 213 1.42 7.55 -9.59
N TYR A 214 1.27 6.26 -9.88
CA TYR A 214 1.63 5.18 -8.94
C TYR A 214 3.02 5.36 -8.34
N PHE A 215 3.98 5.72 -9.16
CA PHE A 215 5.37 5.84 -8.74
C PHE A 215 5.68 7.20 -8.12
N SER A 216 4.84 8.21 -8.33
CA SER A 216 4.94 9.49 -7.62
C SER A 216 4.52 9.34 -6.15
N THR A 217 3.56 8.46 -5.86
CA THR A 217 3.13 8.13 -4.50
C THR A 217 4.04 7.09 -3.82
N HIS A 218 4.85 6.35 -4.62
CA HIS A 218 5.81 5.32 -4.19
C HIS A 218 7.24 5.63 -4.68
N PRO A 219 7.92 6.66 -4.12
CA PRO A 219 9.18 7.19 -4.65
C PRO A 219 10.41 6.30 -4.40
N SER A 220 11.56 6.68 -4.97
CA SER A 220 12.91 6.12 -4.70
C SER A 220 13.31 4.88 -5.50
N PHE A 221 13.25 4.95 -6.85
CA PHE A 221 13.47 3.81 -7.74
C PHE A 221 14.83 3.09 -7.61
N ASP A 222 15.94 3.81 -7.59
CA ASP A 222 17.27 3.19 -7.62
C ASP A 222 17.55 2.30 -6.40
N SER A 223 17.20 2.78 -5.21
CA SER A 223 17.37 2.01 -3.98
C SER A 223 16.41 0.80 -3.93
N ARG A 224 15.20 0.95 -4.47
CA ARG A 224 14.20 -0.11 -4.52
C ARG A 224 14.61 -1.24 -5.48
N ILE A 225 15.11 -0.91 -6.68
CA ILE A 225 15.62 -1.91 -7.64
C ILE A 225 16.73 -2.76 -7.01
N ALA A 226 17.70 -2.11 -6.33
CA ALA A 226 18.78 -2.83 -5.69
C ALA A 226 18.28 -3.78 -4.61
N GLN A 227 17.36 -3.32 -3.77
CA GLN A 227 16.77 -4.11 -2.70
C GLN A 227 15.92 -5.29 -3.23
N ILE A 228 15.12 -5.08 -4.27
CA ILE A 228 14.32 -6.14 -4.88
C ILE A 228 15.21 -7.22 -5.48
N LYS A 229 16.30 -6.83 -6.17
CA LYS A 229 17.31 -7.78 -6.68
C LYS A 229 17.93 -8.59 -5.54
N GLU A 230 18.29 -7.95 -4.44
CA GLU A 230 18.86 -8.62 -3.27
C GLU A 230 17.84 -9.55 -2.59
N ALA A 231 16.60 -9.11 -2.40
CA ALA A 231 15.53 -9.92 -1.80
C ALA A 231 15.23 -11.15 -2.67
N ALA A 232 15.20 -10.98 -4.00
CA ALA A 232 15.00 -12.08 -4.95
C ALA A 232 16.12 -13.15 -4.86
N LEU A 233 17.35 -12.76 -4.59
CA LEU A 233 18.47 -13.69 -4.43
C LEU A 233 18.44 -14.45 -3.09
N ARG A 234 17.86 -13.87 -2.04
CA ARG A 234 17.76 -14.50 -0.71
C ARG A 234 16.71 -15.62 -0.64
N VAL A 235 15.69 -15.57 -1.49
CA VAL A 235 14.67 -16.61 -1.57
C VAL A 235 15.17 -17.71 -2.49
N ARG A 236 15.71 -18.81 -1.92
CA ARG A 236 16.08 -19.99 -2.70
C ARG A 236 14.81 -20.65 -3.25
N PRO A 237 14.73 -20.96 -4.56
CA PRO A 237 13.66 -21.79 -5.08
C PRO A 237 13.72 -23.15 -4.34
N ARG A 238 12.56 -23.59 -3.85
CA ARG A 238 12.40 -24.96 -3.32
C ARG A 238 12.30 -25.94 -4.45
#